data_6b2aa506ff62e21c8e97586101c66462
#
_entry.id   6b2aa506ff62e21c8e97586101c66462
#
_cell.length_a   1.000
_cell.length_b   1.000
_cell.length_c   1.000
_cell.angle_alpha   90.00
_cell.angle_beta   90.00
_cell.angle_gamma   90.00
#
_symmetry.space_group_name_H-M   'P 1'
#
loop_
_entity.id
_entity.type
_entity.pdbx_description
1 polymer ?
#
loop_
_entity_poly.entity_id
_entity_poly.type
_entity_poly.pdbx_seq_one_letter_code
_entity_poly.pdbx_strand_id
1 'polypeptide(L)'
;MELDILFEDEYCICVNKPNDMLVHHAKFSRSIKRELSLLQFIFEKTALKVYPVHRLDRRTSGVVLLAKETSFVSKFQELFTRNAIEKTYFGVVRGFAPAEKIIDSPVKGRDSTVYKEALTEMKTLETVTLNIPVKPYESARYSLVELHPKTGRMHQLRVHMVKISHPLIGDGKYGDKNHDDMFIEKFGWNNLFLHAGKLVFVHPFTSELINLTASFNDNWI
;
A
#
# COMPACT_ATOMS: atom_id res chain seq x y z
N MET A 1 11.57 14.50 -8.82
CA MET A 1 10.80 13.94 -7.67
C MET A 1 11.57 14.25 -6.40
N GLU A 2 10.92 14.79 -5.39
CA GLU A 2 11.49 15.02 -4.06
C GLU A 2 11.24 13.81 -3.16
N LEU A 3 12.09 13.64 -2.15
CA LEU A 3 11.93 12.63 -1.12
C LEU A 3 11.07 13.22 0.01
N ASP A 4 9.89 12.66 0.20
CA ASP A 4 8.96 13.06 1.27
C ASP A 4 9.28 12.25 2.54
N ILE A 5 10.03 12.87 3.47
CA ILE A 5 10.44 12.28 4.75
C ILE A 5 9.38 12.64 5.79
N LEU A 6 8.72 11.62 6.34
CA LEU A 6 7.68 11.75 7.35
C LEU A 6 8.22 11.77 8.78
N PHE A 7 9.34 11.07 9.00
CA PHE A 7 10.03 10.98 10.28
C PHE A 7 11.46 10.50 10.07
N GLU A 8 12.37 11.00 10.87
CA GLU A 8 13.76 10.56 10.90
C GLU A 8 14.37 10.73 12.29
N ASP A 9 15.09 9.72 12.76
CA ASP A 9 15.89 9.75 13.97
C ASP A 9 17.22 9.00 13.80
N GLU A 10 17.87 8.63 14.90
CA GLU A 10 19.11 7.87 14.89
C GLU A 10 18.92 6.44 14.34
N TYR A 11 17.74 5.82 14.54
CA TYR A 11 17.47 4.40 14.30
C TYR A 11 16.77 4.14 12.98
N CYS A 12 15.91 5.03 12.55
CA CYS A 12 15.06 4.80 11.38
C CYS A 12 14.78 6.06 10.57
N ILE A 13 14.29 5.84 9.36
CA ILE A 13 13.67 6.87 8.50
C ILE A 13 12.34 6.32 7.98
N CYS A 14 11.32 7.14 8.03
CA CYS A 14 10.02 6.85 7.45
C CYS A 14 9.73 7.81 6.31
N VAL A 15 9.34 7.29 5.17
CA VAL A 15 9.12 8.08 3.96
C VAL A 15 7.77 7.76 3.34
N ASN A 16 7.20 8.74 2.63
CA ASN A 16 6.05 8.54 1.78
C ASN A 16 6.52 8.01 0.41
N LYS A 17 6.41 6.71 0.21
CA LYS A 17 6.81 6.07 -1.04
C LYS A 17 5.85 6.48 -2.17
N PRO A 18 6.31 6.96 -3.31
CA PRO A 18 5.46 7.21 -4.46
C PRO A 18 4.89 5.91 -5.04
N ASN A 19 3.83 6.06 -5.84
CA ASN A 19 3.31 4.96 -6.65
C ASN A 19 4.36 4.49 -7.66
N ASP A 20 4.24 3.26 -8.12
CA ASP A 20 5.06 2.62 -9.16
C ASP A 20 6.57 2.53 -8.87
N MET A 21 6.98 2.63 -7.61
CA MET A 21 8.38 2.47 -7.18
C MET A 21 8.53 1.20 -6.32
N LEU A 22 9.54 0.38 -6.63
CA LEU A 22 9.92 -0.75 -5.79
C LEU A 22 10.61 -0.27 -4.51
N VAL A 23 10.33 -0.90 -3.36
CA VAL A 23 11.12 -0.63 -2.13
C VAL A 23 12.57 -1.06 -2.34
N HIS A 24 12.81 -2.26 -2.87
CA HIS A 24 14.13 -2.77 -3.21
C HIS A 24 14.05 -3.76 -4.37
N HIS A 25 15.15 -3.95 -5.09
CA HIS A 25 15.23 -4.97 -6.15
C HIS A 25 15.34 -6.38 -5.58
N ALA A 26 14.58 -7.31 -6.12
CA ALA A 26 14.78 -8.73 -5.83
C ALA A 26 16.08 -9.21 -6.48
N LYS A 27 16.86 -10.05 -5.77
CA LYS A 27 18.18 -10.55 -6.22
C LYS A 27 18.17 -11.21 -7.62
N PHE A 28 17.03 -11.65 -8.11
CA PHE A 28 16.88 -12.40 -9.37
C PHE A 28 16.14 -11.68 -10.50
N SER A 29 15.72 -10.42 -10.30
CA SER A 29 15.00 -9.68 -11.35
C SER A 29 15.97 -8.95 -12.27
N ARG A 30 16.36 -9.57 -13.39
CA ARG A 30 17.26 -8.97 -14.39
C ARG A 30 16.61 -7.84 -15.20
N SER A 31 15.29 -7.85 -15.38
CA SER A 31 14.57 -6.89 -16.24
C SER A 31 14.27 -5.54 -15.59
N ILE A 32 14.29 -5.46 -14.26
CA ILE A 32 13.89 -4.25 -13.50
C ILE A 32 15.10 -3.44 -13.00
N LYS A 33 16.32 -3.83 -13.36
CA LYS A 33 17.56 -3.19 -12.88
C LYS A 33 17.79 -1.76 -13.36
N ARG A 34 16.99 -1.24 -14.29
CA ARG A 34 17.13 0.11 -14.84
C ARG A 34 16.35 1.18 -14.07
N GLU A 35 15.40 0.79 -13.23
CA GLU A 35 14.58 1.74 -12.45
C GLU A 35 15.15 1.84 -11.04
N LEU A 36 15.20 3.06 -10.49
CA LEU A 36 15.62 3.28 -9.11
C LEU A 36 14.61 2.65 -8.15
N SER A 37 15.10 1.89 -7.19
CA SER A 37 14.30 1.48 -6.03
C SER A 37 14.29 2.61 -5.00
N LEU A 38 13.33 2.55 -4.05
CA LEU A 38 13.24 3.51 -2.95
C LEU A 38 14.55 3.61 -2.17
N LEU A 39 15.21 2.47 -1.89
CA LEU A 39 16.50 2.47 -1.17
C LEU A 39 17.59 3.21 -1.95
N GLN A 40 17.66 3.02 -3.28
CA GLN A 40 18.62 3.73 -4.12
C GLN A 40 18.28 5.22 -4.23
N PHE A 41 16.99 5.55 -4.37
CA PHE A 41 16.52 6.92 -4.42
C PHE A 41 16.85 7.69 -3.12
N ILE A 42 16.62 7.08 -1.95
CA ILE A 42 17.02 7.66 -0.66
C ILE A 42 18.53 7.88 -0.62
N PHE A 43 19.32 6.87 -1.02
CA PHE A 43 20.77 7.00 -1.04
C PHE A 43 21.26 8.13 -1.95
N GLU A 44 20.69 8.28 -3.14
CA GLU A 44 21.04 9.38 -4.06
C GLU A 44 20.70 10.78 -3.51
N LYS A 45 19.59 10.87 -2.72
CA LYS A 45 19.14 12.15 -2.18
C LYS A 45 19.82 12.55 -0.86
N THR A 46 20.20 11.57 -0.04
CA THR A 46 20.64 11.83 1.34
C THR A 46 22.03 11.28 1.66
N ALA A 47 22.61 10.46 0.77
CA ALA A 47 23.77 9.61 1.03
C ALA A 47 23.59 8.59 2.17
N LEU A 48 22.36 8.43 2.73
CA LEU A 48 22.06 7.47 3.78
C LEU A 48 21.83 6.08 3.18
N LYS A 49 22.53 5.10 3.71
CA LYS A 49 22.25 3.70 3.44
C LYS A 49 21.20 3.19 4.43
N VAL A 50 20.07 2.73 3.91
CA VAL A 50 18.93 2.27 4.73
C VAL A 50 18.52 0.85 4.38
N TYR A 51 17.83 0.18 5.30
CA TYR A 51 17.51 -1.24 5.23
C TYR A 51 16.00 -1.45 5.41
N PRO A 52 15.37 -2.27 4.53
CA PRO A 52 13.93 -2.45 4.59
C PRO A 52 13.52 -3.31 5.81
N VAL A 53 12.60 -2.79 6.59
CA VAL A 53 11.96 -3.49 7.71
C VAL A 53 10.73 -4.24 7.23
N HIS A 54 9.95 -3.58 6.37
CA HIS A 54 8.81 -4.13 5.65
C HIS A 54 8.81 -3.64 4.21
N ARG A 55 7.76 -3.98 3.47
CA ARG A 55 7.63 -3.53 2.08
C ARG A 55 6.19 -3.23 1.73
N LEU A 56 6.02 -2.32 0.79
CA LEU A 56 4.80 -2.13 0.02
C LEU A 56 4.98 -2.75 -1.39
N ASP A 57 3.87 -3.07 -2.03
CA ASP A 57 3.88 -3.44 -3.45
C ASP A 57 4.40 -2.26 -4.29
N ARG A 58 4.93 -2.55 -5.48
CA ARG A 58 5.45 -1.52 -6.39
C ARG A 58 4.43 -0.39 -6.60
N ARG A 59 3.18 -0.74 -6.90
CA ARG A 59 2.09 0.19 -7.22
C ARG A 59 1.34 0.74 -6.00
N THR A 60 1.65 0.28 -4.78
CA THR A 60 1.11 0.84 -3.54
C THR A 60 1.99 2.00 -3.07
N SER A 61 1.40 3.15 -2.82
CA SER A 61 2.08 4.33 -2.25
C SER A 61 1.94 4.40 -0.73
N GLY A 62 2.62 5.36 -0.09
CA GLY A 62 2.45 5.66 1.33
C GLY A 62 3.62 5.28 2.22
N VAL A 63 3.36 5.21 3.53
CA VAL A 63 4.39 5.08 4.58
C VAL A 63 5.22 3.82 4.42
N VAL A 64 6.53 4.00 4.35
CA VAL A 64 7.54 2.92 4.45
C VAL A 64 8.51 3.25 5.57
N LEU A 65 8.64 2.34 6.53
CA LEU A 65 9.63 2.38 7.61
C LEU A 65 10.89 1.62 7.19
N LEU A 66 12.04 2.26 7.34
CA LEU A 66 13.36 1.74 6.99
C LEU A 66 14.31 1.94 8.18
N ALA A 67 15.13 0.95 8.48
CA ALA A 67 16.16 1.07 9.50
C ALA A 67 17.43 1.72 8.93
N LYS A 68 18.15 2.51 9.73
CA LYS A 68 19.42 3.15 9.33
C LYS A 68 20.60 2.20 9.43
N GLU A 69 20.50 1.14 10.24
CA GLU A 69 21.53 0.10 10.36
C GLU A 69 20.92 -1.30 10.30
N THR A 70 21.73 -2.27 9.91
CA THR A 70 21.32 -3.69 9.88
C THR A 70 20.99 -4.24 11.27
N SER A 71 21.69 -3.75 12.29
CA SER A 71 21.48 -4.10 13.71
C SER A 71 20.09 -3.73 14.23
N PHE A 72 19.45 -2.70 13.66
CA PHE A 72 18.13 -2.22 14.08
C PHE A 72 16.97 -2.96 13.38
N VAL A 73 17.24 -3.60 12.23
CA VAL A 73 16.21 -4.24 11.39
C VAL A 73 15.35 -5.23 12.17
N SER A 74 15.98 -6.12 12.95
CA SER A 74 15.27 -7.19 13.68
C SER A 74 14.26 -6.62 14.69
N LYS A 75 14.63 -5.57 15.42
CA LYS A 75 13.76 -4.92 16.41
C LYS A 75 12.51 -4.32 15.78
N PHE A 76 12.65 -3.61 14.66
CA PHE A 76 11.50 -3.09 13.92
C PHE A 76 10.67 -4.20 13.27
N GLN A 77 11.30 -5.26 12.72
CA GLN A 77 10.58 -6.41 12.16
C GLN A 77 9.76 -7.16 13.20
N GLU A 78 10.24 -7.21 14.45
CA GLU A 78 9.51 -7.82 15.56
C GLU A 78 8.16 -7.14 15.80
N LEU A 79 8.06 -5.81 15.64
CA LEU A 79 6.79 -5.09 15.75
C LEU A 79 5.77 -5.56 14.71
N PHE A 80 6.20 -5.79 13.46
CA PHE A 80 5.34 -6.35 12.41
C PHE A 80 4.94 -7.79 12.70
N THR A 81 5.87 -8.61 13.20
CA THR A 81 5.64 -10.02 13.50
C THR A 81 4.66 -10.19 14.65
N ARG A 82 4.76 -9.36 15.69
CA ARG A 82 3.85 -9.35 16.85
C ARG A 82 2.55 -8.57 16.61
N ASN A 83 2.37 -8.02 15.42
CA ASN A 83 1.22 -7.17 15.10
C ASN A 83 1.08 -5.94 16.01
N ALA A 84 2.23 -5.41 16.49
CA ALA A 84 2.32 -4.24 17.36
C ALA A 84 2.39 -2.91 16.57
N ILE A 85 2.06 -2.95 15.29
CA ILE A 85 1.96 -1.79 14.40
C ILE A 85 0.54 -1.68 13.87
N GLU A 86 -0.11 -0.56 14.13
CA GLU A 86 -1.36 -0.23 13.49
C GLU A 86 -1.10 0.33 12.09
N LYS A 87 -1.79 -0.22 11.12
CA LYS A 87 -1.66 0.12 9.70
C LYS A 87 -3.00 0.53 9.16
N THR A 88 -3.10 1.74 8.61
CA THR A 88 -4.30 2.20 7.92
C THR A 88 -3.97 2.45 6.46
N TYR A 89 -4.75 1.83 5.60
CA TYR A 89 -4.68 2.04 4.15
C TYR A 89 -5.97 2.67 3.66
N PHE A 90 -5.85 3.45 2.60
CA PHE A 90 -7.00 3.98 1.87
C PHE A 90 -7.00 3.40 0.46
N GLY A 91 -8.20 3.15 -0.07
CA GLY A 91 -8.35 2.63 -1.42
C GLY A 91 -9.64 3.10 -2.08
N VAL A 92 -9.61 3.26 -3.40
CA VAL A 92 -10.81 3.44 -4.20
C VAL A 92 -11.18 2.11 -4.83
N VAL A 93 -12.40 1.66 -4.59
CA VAL A 93 -12.92 0.37 -5.07
C VAL A 93 -14.12 0.54 -5.97
N ARG A 94 -14.33 -0.42 -6.87
CA ARG A 94 -15.50 -0.47 -7.74
C ARG A 94 -16.76 -0.81 -6.93
N GLY A 95 -17.85 -0.11 -7.24
CA GLY A 95 -19.18 -0.34 -6.66
C GLY A 95 -19.38 0.34 -5.31
N PHE A 96 -20.58 0.23 -4.77
CA PHE A 96 -20.89 0.67 -3.41
C PHE A 96 -20.53 -0.46 -2.44
N ALA A 97 -19.40 -0.31 -1.77
CA ALA A 97 -18.95 -1.24 -0.76
C ALA A 97 -19.83 -1.16 0.51
N PRO A 98 -19.99 -2.24 1.29
CA PRO A 98 -20.72 -2.20 2.55
C PRO A 98 -20.08 -1.19 3.51
N ALA A 99 -20.88 -0.58 4.39
CA ALA A 99 -20.43 0.44 5.35
C ALA A 99 -19.22 -0.04 6.17
N GLU A 100 -19.29 -1.30 6.65
CA GLU A 100 -18.20 -1.98 7.36
C GLU A 100 -18.16 -3.47 6.96
N LYS A 101 -16.97 -4.04 6.94
CA LYS A 101 -16.79 -5.47 6.66
C LYS A 101 -15.52 -6.01 7.29
N ILE A 102 -15.63 -7.13 7.99
CA ILE A 102 -14.48 -7.96 8.36
C ILE A 102 -14.29 -9.00 7.27
N ILE A 103 -13.08 -9.04 6.71
CA ILE A 103 -12.71 -9.99 5.65
C ILE A 103 -11.69 -10.95 6.24
N ASP A 104 -12.20 -12.08 6.73
CA ASP A 104 -11.41 -13.20 7.22
C ASP A 104 -11.35 -14.25 6.12
N SER A 105 -10.27 -14.20 5.34
CA SER A 105 -10.14 -15.06 4.18
C SER A 105 -8.68 -15.30 3.83
N PRO A 106 -8.23 -16.56 3.80
CA PRO A 106 -6.82 -16.87 3.57
C PRO A 106 -6.34 -16.42 2.19
N VAL A 107 -5.09 -15.96 2.13
CA VAL A 107 -4.46 -15.45 0.91
C VAL A 107 -3.29 -16.34 0.52
N LYS A 108 -3.20 -16.64 -0.77
CA LYS A 108 -2.12 -17.44 -1.35
C LYS A 108 -0.88 -16.58 -1.63
N GLY A 109 0.29 -17.07 -1.26
CA GLY A 109 1.56 -16.43 -1.63
C GLY A 109 1.89 -16.59 -3.13
N ARG A 110 2.89 -15.82 -3.62
CA ARG A 110 3.22 -15.75 -5.06
C ARG A 110 3.48 -17.14 -5.68
N ASP A 111 4.39 -17.88 -5.11
CA ASP A 111 4.88 -19.17 -5.64
C ASP A 111 4.55 -20.31 -4.66
N SER A 112 3.50 -20.14 -3.88
CA SER A 112 3.06 -21.07 -2.85
C SER A 112 1.74 -21.71 -3.24
N THR A 113 1.63 -22.99 -3.00
CA THR A 113 0.35 -23.72 -3.03
C THR A 113 -0.42 -23.55 -1.72
N VAL A 114 0.23 -23.01 -0.68
CA VAL A 114 -0.31 -22.89 0.67
C VAL A 114 -1.03 -21.56 0.83
N TYR A 115 -2.26 -21.62 1.29
CA TYR A 115 -3.02 -20.46 1.77
C TYR A 115 -2.63 -20.16 3.23
N LYS A 116 -2.49 -18.88 3.55
CA LYS A 116 -2.20 -18.39 4.90
C LYS A 116 -3.35 -17.52 5.39
N GLU A 117 -3.72 -17.69 6.63
CA GLU A 117 -4.72 -16.84 7.30
C GLU A 117 -4.42 -15.36 7.06
N ALA A 118 -5.47 -14.62 6.76
CA ALA A 118 -5.39 -13.21 6.50
C ALA A 118 -6.70 -12.54 6.92
N LEU A 119 -6.57 -11.47 7.70
CA LEU A 119 -7.67 -10.70 8.26
C LEU A 119 -7.52 -9.22 7.93
N THR A 120 -8.59 -8.61 7.42
CA THR A 120 -8.67 -7.17 7.14
C THR A 120 -10.02 -6.64 7.62
N GLU A 121 -10.00 -5.58 8.39
CA GLU A 121 -11.19 -4.76 8.67
C GLU A 121 -11.28 -3.66 7.61
N MET A 122 -12.49 -3.41 7.13
CA MET A 122 -12.78 -2.39 6.14
C MET A 122 -13.94 -1.52 6.60
N LYS A 123 -13.82 -0.21 6.34
CA LYS A 123 -14.87 0.77 6.50
C LYS A 123 -14.99 1.61 5.23
N THR A 124 -16.21 1.81 4.76
CA THR A 124 -16.49 2.76 3.66
C THR A 124 -16.58 4.16 4.24
N LEU A 125 -15.79 5.07 3.69
CA LEU A 125 -15.76 6.48 4.09
C LEU A 125 -16.72 7.31 3.24
N GLU A 126 -16.74 7.06 1.92
CA GLU A 126 -17.52 7.83 0.97
C GLU A 126 -17.91 6.97 -0.23
N THR A 127 -18.99 7.34 -0.89
CA THR A 127 -19.45 6.71 -2.13
C THR A 127 -19.75 7.76 -3.19
N VAL A 128 -19.47 7.45 -4.46
CA VAL A 128 -19.72 8.34 -5.59
C VAL A 128 -20.31 7.58 -6.76
N THR A 129 -21.21 8.24 -7.48
CA THR A 129 -21.69 7.81 -8.81
C THR A 129 -21.16 8.77 -9.85
N LEU A 130 -20.44 8.27 -10.84
CA LEU A 130 -20.02 9.02 -12.00
C LEU A 130 -21.00 8.76 -13.15
N ASN A 131 -21.54 9.82 -13.78
CA ASN A 131 -22.38 9.72 -14.96
C ASN A 131 -21.54 9.45 -16.22
N ILE A 132 -20.70 8.43 -16.13
CA ILE A 132 -19.81 7.96 -17.19
C ILE A 132 -20.13 6.47 -17.40
N PRO A 133 -20.50 6.08 -18.63
CA PRO A 133 -20.84 4.69 -18.91
C PRO A 133 -19.59 3.80 -18.84
N VAL A 134 -19.71 2.68 -18.14
CA VAL A 134 -18.77 1.58 -18.15
C VAL A 134 -19.56 0.30 -18.36
N LYS A 135 -19.43 -0.28 -19.56
CA LYS A 135 -20.26 -1.43 -19.98
C LYS A 135 -20.33 -2.53 -18.92
N PRO A 136 -21.52 -3.06 -18.65
CA PRO A 136 -22.79 -2.83 -19.37
C PRO A 136 -23.66 -1.67 -18.79
N TYR A 137 -23.14 -0.85 -17.90
CA TYR A 137 -23.89 0.15 -17.15
C TYR A 137 -23.71 1.56 -17.72
N GLU A 138 -24.78 2.38 -17.65
CA GLU A 138 -24.79 3.79 -18.07
C GLU A 138 -24.06 4.73 -17.09
N SER A 139 -23.80 4.28 -15.87
CA SER A 139 -23.05 5.02 -14.85
C SER A 139 -22.14 4.09 -14.06
N ALA A 140 -21.08 4.63 -13.50
CA ALA A 140 -20.13 3.89 -12.70
C ALA A 140 -20.19 4.33 -11.23
N ARG A 141 -20.03 3.37 -10.31
CA ARG A 141 -20.09 3.58 -8.85
C ARG A 141 -18.78 3.21 -8.22
N TYR A 142 -18.38 3.99 -7.21
CA TYR A 142 -17.13 3.78 -6.49
C TYR A 142 -17.31 4.05 -5.01
N SER A 143 -16.42 3.51 -4.21
CA SER A 143 -16.32 3.79 -2.77
C SER A 143 -14.87 4.09 -2.41
N LEU A 144 -14.67 5.13 -1.59
CA LEU A 144 -13.46 5.32 -0.84
C LEU A 144 -13.53 4.47 0.42
N VAL A 145 -12.57 3.59 0.63
CA VAL A 145 -12.53 2.67 1.76
C VAL A 145 -11.27 2.85 2.59
N GLU A 146 -11.43 2.71 3.90
CA GLU A 146 -10.36 2.59 4.89
C GLU A 146 -10.17 1.12 5.23
N LEU A 147 -8.92 0.66 5.26
CA LEU A 147 -8.56 -0.76 5.39
C LEU A 147 -7.52 -0.92 6.51
N HIS A 148 -7.82 -1.82 7.47
CA HIS A 148 -6.95 -2.13 8.58
C HIS A 148 -6.51 -3.61 8.52
N PRO A 149 -5.40 -3.93 7.84
CA PRO A 149 -4.90 -5.29 7.78
C PRO A 149 -4.31 -5.73 9.12
N LYS A 150 -4.89 -6.74 9.75
CA LYS A 150 -4.37 -7.36 10.98
C LYS A 150 -3.23 -8.34 10.68
N THR A 151 -3.06 -8.75 9.44
CA THR A 151 -1.98 -9.58 8.91
C THR A 151 -1.30 -8.87 7.75
N GLY A 152 -0.12 -9.33 7.31
CA GLY A 152 0.66 -8.71 6.23
C GLY A 152 1.01 -9.71 5.11
N ARG A 153 0.01 -10.35 4.46
CA ARG A 153 0.26 -11.27 3.35
C ARG A 153 0.47 -10.51 2.04
N MET A 154 1.21 -11.11 1.13
CA MET A 154 1.44 -10.51 -0.19
C MET A 154 0.12 -10.23 -0.92
N HIS A 155 -0.05 -9.01 -1.41
CA HIS A 155 -1.26 -8.52 -2.08
C HIS A 155 -2.56 -8.66 -1.26
N GLN A 156 -2.49 -8.82 0.08
CA GLN A 156 -3.64 -9.14 0.92
C GLN A 156 -4.84 -8.23 0.65
N LEU A 157 -4.67 -6.93 0.76
CA LEU A 157 -5.77 -5.96 0.59
C LEU A 157 -6.38 -6.06 -0.81
N ARG A 158 -5.54 -6.17 -1.83
CA ARG A 158 -5.96 -6.29 -3.24
C ARG A 158 -6.83 -7.54 -3.46
N VAL A 159 -6.40 -8.69 -2.93
CA VAL A 159 -7.13 -9.96 -3.00
C VAL A 159 -8.41 -9.91 -2.18
N HIS A 160 -8.38 -9.32 -0.97
CA HIS A 160 -9.55 -9.19 -0.11
C HIS A 160 -10.64 -8.35 -0.75
N MET A 161 -10.30 -7.24 -1.40
CA MET A 161 -11.27 -6.40 -2.09
C MET A 161 -11.95 -7.15 -3.25
N VAL A 162 -11.20 -7.95 -4.00
CA VAL A 162 -11.79 -8.82 -5.05
C VAL A 162 -12.72 -9.88 -4.46
N LYS A 163 -12.33 -10.50 -3.34
CA LYS A 163 -13.17 -11.53 -2.69
C LYS A 163 -14.53 -11.03 -2.23
N ILE A 164 -14.65 -9.76 -1.94
CA ILE A 164 -15.93 -9.13 -1.62
C ILE A 164 -16.57 -8.43 -2.83
N SER A 165 -16.08 -8.68 -4.05
CA SER A 165 -16.57 -8.11 -5.32
C SER A 165 -16.41 -6.59 -5.49
N HIS A 166 -15.49 -6.00 -4.74
CA HIS A 166 -15.12 -4.59 -4.80
C HIS A 166 -13.64 -4.41 -5.14
N PRO A 167 -13.18 -4.76 -6.37
CA PRO A 167 -11.77 -4.64 -6.73
C PRO A 167 -11.31 -3.19 -6.67
N LEU A 168 -10.03 -3.01 -6.30
CA LEU A 168 -9.36 -1.71 -6.31
C LEU A 168 -9.22 -1.18 -7.74
N ILE A 169 -9.43 0.10 -7.93
CA ILE A 169 -9.19 0.78 -9.20
C ILE A 169 -7.70 0.87 -9.47
N GLY A 170 -7.34 0.70 -10.74
CA GLY A 170 -5.95 0.70 -11.19
C GLY A 170 -5.18 -0.57 -10.83
N ASP A 171 -5.85 -1.63 -10.36
CA ASP A 171 -5.19 -2.91 -10.08
C ASP A 171 -5.11 -3.79 -11.35
N GLY A 172 -4.07 -3.59 -12.15
CA GLY A 172 -3.89 -4.34 -13.40
C GLY A 172 -3.77 -5.87 -13.26
N LYS A 173 -3.74 -6.42 -12.03
CA LYS A 173 -3.70 -7.86 -11.80
C LYS A 173 -5.04 -8.43 -11.32
N TYR A 174 -5.72 -7.72 -10.44
CA TYR A 174 -6.92 -8.18 -9.76
C TYR A 174 -8.13 -7.27 -10.01
N GLY A 175 -7.92 -6.12 -10.65
CA GLY A 175 -8.92 -5.10 -10.91
C GLY A 175 -9.87 -5.42 -12.07
N ASP A 176 -10.65 -4.43 -12.42
CA ASP A 176 -11.56 -4.47 -13.56
C ASP A 176 -11.05 -3.55 -14.68
N LYS A 177 -10.56 -4.17 -15.75
CA LYS A 177 -9.94 -3.45 -16.86
C LYS A 177 -10.84 -2.36 -17.47
N ASN A 178 -12.16 -2.58 -17.55
CA ASN A 178 -13.06 -1.57 -18.14
C ASN A 178 -13.11 -0.30 -17.28
N HIS A 179 -13.10 -0.46 -15.95
CA HIS A 179 -13.05 0.67 -15.03
C HIS A 179 -11.68 1.32 -15.03
N ASP A 180 -10.58 0.55 -15.05
CA ASP A 180 -9.22 1.08 -15.12
C ASP A 180 -9.00 1.88 -16.41
N ASP A 181 -9.44 1.37 -17.57
CA ASP A 181 -9.37 2.06 -18.86
C ASP A 181 -10.17 3.38 -18.82
N MET A 182 -11.36 3.39 -18.22
CA MET A 182 -12.15 4.60 -18.06
C MET A 182 -11.43 5.67 -17.23
N PHE A 183 -10.78 5.28 -16.11
CA PHE A 183 -9.99 6.20 -15.30
C PHE A 183 -8.81 6.79 -16.07
N ILE A 184 -8.12 5.97 -16.88
CA ILE A 184 -7.03 6.43 -17.74
C ILE A 184 -7.56 7.42 -18.80
N GLU A 185 -8.64 7.06 -19.52
CA GLU A 185 -9.17 7.86 -20.63
C GLU A 185 -9.77 9.18 -20.18
N LYS A 186 -10.49 9.20 -19.05
CA LYS A 186 -11.23 10.38 -18.58
C LYS A 186 -10.41 11.27 -17.65
N PHE A 187 -9.52 10.71 -16.86
CA PHE A 187 -8.80 11.43 -15.81
C PHE A 187 -7.27 11.38 -15.95
N GLY A 188 -6.75 10.57 -16.87
CA GLY A 188 -5.30 10.34 -17.00
C GLY A 188 -4.70 9.52 -15.85
N TRP A 189 -5.51 8.84 -15.06
CA TRP A 189 -5.11 8.16 -13.84
C TRP A 189 -4.79 6.68 -14.09
N ASN A 190 -3.52 6.36 -14.14
CA ASN A 190 -3.03 5.00 -14.35
C ASN A 190 -2.36 4.41 -13.09
N ASN A 191 -2.69 4.89 -11.91
CA ASN A 191 -2.12 4.42 -10.66
C ASN A 191 -3.04 3.39 -9.97
N LEU A 192 -2.46 2.50 -9.15
CA LEU A 192 -3.25 1.70 -8.21
C LEU A 192 -3.72 2.62 -7.09
N PHE A 193 -5.03 2.73 -6.90
CA PHE A 193 -5.61 3.49 -5.80
C PHE A 193 -5.59 2.68 -4.51
N LEU A 194 -4.38 2.45 -3.99
CA LEU A 194 -4.11 1.86 -2.69
C LEU A 194 -2.93 2.59 -2.05
N HIS A 195 -3.17 3.20 -0.90
CA HIS A 195 -2.23 4.05 -0.20
C HIS A 195 -2.09 3.65 1.26
N ALA A 196 -0.88 3.40 1.73
CA ALA A 196 -0.55 3.18 3.14
C ALA A 196 -0.53 4.54 3.86
N GLY A 197 -1.71 5.02 4.28
CA GLY A 197 -1.89 6.39 4.76
C GLY A 197 -1.41 6.64 6.18
N LYS A 198 -1.48 5.61 7.07
CA LYS A 198 -1.02 5.77 8.46
C LYS A 198 -0.24 4.57 8.96
N LEU A 199 0.73 4.85 9.81
CA LEU A 199 1.49 3.87 10.57
C LEU A 199 1.66 4.36 12.00
N VAL A 200 1.19 3.55 12.98
CA VAL A 200 1.31 3.90 14.41
C VAL A 200 2.00 2.75 15.14
N PHE A 201 3.04 3.06 15.90
CA PHE A 201 3.80 2.07 16.68
C PHE A 201 4.54 2.73 17.84
N VAL A 202 4.88 1.94 18.86
CA VAL A 202 5.81 2.35 19.92
C VAL A 202 7.22 2.09 19.41
N HIS A 203 8.05 3.13 19.42
CA HIS A 203 9.44 3.05 18.93
C HIS A 203 10.27 2.07 19.79
N PRO A 204 10.92 1.03 19.18
CA PRO A 204 11.51 -0.06 19.96
C PRO A 204 12.80 0.31 20.71
N PHE A 205 13.34 1.52 20.50
CA PHE A 205 14.55 2.01 21.16
C PHE A 205 14.25 3.19 22.10
N THR A 206 13.36 4.11 21.72
CA THR A 206 13.05 5.32 22.51
C THR A 206 11.79 5.15 23.37
N SER A 207 10.97 4.14 23.10
CA SER A 207 9.67 3.91 23.73
C SER A 207 8.62 5.02 23.46
N GLU A 208 8.88 5.93 22.55
CA GLU A 208 7.94 6.97 22.14
C GLU A 208 6.87 6.42 21.21
N LEU A 209 5.65 6.95 21.32
CA LEU A 209 4.58 6.66 20.37
C LEU A 209 4.81 7.46 19.09
N ILE A 210 5.06 6.75 18.00
CA ILE A 210 5.21 7.33 16.68
C ILE A 210 3.88 7.19 15.93
N ASN A 211 3.35 8.29 15.44
CA ASN A 211 2.11 8.37 14.67
C ASN A 211 2.40 9.10 13.34
N LEU A 212 2.45 8.36 12.25
CA LEU A 212 2.81 8.87 10.94
C LEU A 212 1.58 8.90 10.03
N THR A 213 1.46 9.99 9.29
CA THR A 213 0.45 10.12 8.23
C THR A 213 1.16 10.54 6.94
N ALA A 214 0.96 9.78 5.87
CA ALA A 214 1.37 10.14 4.53
C ALA A 214 0.21 10.82 3.81
N SER A 215 0.48 11.98 3.21
CA SER A 215 -0.47 12.63 2.32
C SER A 215 -0.64 11.83 1.03
N PHE A 216 -1.83 11.88 0.46
CA PHE A 216 -2.05 11.37 -0.89
C PHE A 216 -1.19 12.16 -1.88
N ASN A 217 -0.65 11.49 -2.88
CA ASN A 217 -0.02 12.18 -4.00
C ASN A 217 -1.10 12.91 -4.81
N ASP A 218 -0.73 14.01 -5.49
CA ASP A 218 -1.63 14.88 -6.27
C ASP A 218 -2.50 14.17 -7.32
N ASN A 219 -2.24 12.89 -7.58
CA ASN A 219 -2.99 12.05 -8.53
C ASN A 219 -4.14 11.24 -7.89
N TRP A 220 -4.51 11.54 -6.64
CA TRP A 220 -5.60 10.86 -5.93
C TRP A 220 -6.87 11.70 -5.82
N ILE A 221 -6.81 12.98 -6.20
CA ILE A 221 -7.93 13.94 -6.13
C ILE A 221 -8.07 14.65 -7.48
#